data_cd839cb99307202238bf3aaff587e848
#
_entry.id   cd839cb99307202238bf3aaff587e848
#
_cell.length_a   1.000
_cell.length_b   1.000
_cell.length_c   1.000
_cell.angle_alpha   90.00
_cell.angle_beta   90.00
_cell.angle_gamma   90.00
#
_symmetry.space_group_name_H-M   'P 1'
#
loop_
_entity.id
_entity.type
_entity.pdbx_description
1 polymer ?
#
loop_
_entity_poly.entity_id
_entity_poly.type
_entity_poly.pdbx_seq_one_letter_code
_entity_poly.pdbx_strand_id
1 'polypeptide(L)'
;TGARQAVEQMKAEGVEGIVMASSGSHVQGAVTAAKEYHIPMIEVYDNVGTGDGVWSFAPNAEASLVALQSGVEDPNKVVAVEAHGYSTGILAAHTLTYKPGDDPAALARSVAEKTAELGPGTTVTVAAPAAMQASLVKALQEAAVKTTILLSPQAISPVFSTELVKQGGAISSSLATSGVDTSDSVALQSTDEGRSMSAFLKAVGIMSADSNVQTLSGDQEFSTVAAYADSRSHDAVVALAYASALNLDMNNESVLKTLATVKMRSGEGLAGPALDFTRPNAVTAQPALLHASEQSLGLRPQTAGSAADASITWFAG
;
A
#
# COMPACT_ATOMS: atom_id res chain seq x y z
N THR A 1 10.05 20.82 4.65
CA THR A 1 10.83 19.74 4.10
C THR A 1 10.32 19.37 2.71
N GLY A 2 10.99 18.49 1.97
CA GLY A 2 10.76 18.25 0.55
C GLY A 2 9.30 17.96 0.15
N ALA A 3 8.57 17.14 0.91
CA ALA A 3 7.17 16.83 0.57
C ALA A 3 6.25 18.06 0.71
N ARG A 4 6.47 18.91 1.72
CA ARG A 4 5.76 20.19 1.83
C ARG A 4 6.03 21.10 0.63
N GLN A 5 7.31 21.23 0.23
CA GLN A 5 7.71 22.02 -0.93
C GLN A 5 7.09 21.51 -2.23
N ALA A 6 7.01 20.16 -2.39
CA ALA A 6 6.32 19.58 -3.54
C ALA A 6 4.84 19.98 -3.60
N VAL A 7 4.11 19.98 -2.47
CA VAL A 7 2.72 20.43 -2.42
C VAL A 7 2.60 21.94 -2.71
N GLU A 8 3.54 22.75 -2.22
CA GLU A 8 3.61 24.18 -2.54
C GLU A 8 3.80 24.44 -4.04
N GLN A 9 4.65 23.65 -4.69
CA GLN A 9 4.85 23.70 -6.13
C GLN A 9 3.57 23.27 -6.88
N MET A 10 2.97 22.14 -6.50
CA MET A 10 1.72 21.66 -7.09
C MET A 10 0.61 22.70 -6.98
N LYS A 11 0.50 23.42 -5.84
CA LYS A 11 -0.42 24.54 -5.68
C LYS A 11 -0.15 25.65 -6.70
N ALA A 12 1.11 26.00 -6.89
CA ALA A 12 1.49 27.06 -7.84
C ALA A 12 1.17 26.65 -9.29
N GLU A 13 1.19 25.36 -9.60
CA GLU A 13 0.81 24.78 -10.90
C GLU A 13 -0.72 24.61 -11.06
N GLY A 14 -1.51 24.85 -10.01
CA GLY A 14 -2.97 24.81 -10.06
C GLY A 14 -3.56 23.41 -10.06
N VAL A 15 -2.93 22.44 -9.39
CA VAL A 15 -3.48 21.07 -9.29
C VAL A 15 -4.78 21.06 -8.51
N GLU A 16 -5.71 20.23 -8.92
CA GLU A 16 -7.05 20.10 -8.34
C GLU A 16 -7.12 19.04 -7.22
N GLY A 17 -6.12 18.19 -7.10
CA GLY A 17 -6.04 17.15 -6.08
C GLY A 17 -4.70 16.44 -6.07
N ILE A 18 -4.42 15.70 -5.00
CA ILE A 18 -3.16 14.98 -4.80
C ILE A 18 -3.44 13.53 -4.41
N VAL A 19 -2.78 12.60 -5.10
CA VAL A 19 -2.67 11.19 -4.69
C VAL A 19 -1.33 10.99 -4.01
N MET A 20 -1.35 10.64 -2.72
CA MET A 20 -0.15 10.32 -1.94
C MET A 20 0.06 8.82 -1.92
N ALA A 21 0.81 8.31 -2.90
CA ALA A 21 1.06 6.88 -3.09
C ALA A 21 2.36 6.39 -2.42
N SER A 22 2.87 7.11 -1.43
CA SER A 22 4.03 6.72 -0.64
C SER A 22 3.70 6.67 0.84
N SER A 23 4.54 5.99 1.63
CA SER A 23 4.47 5.93 3.08
C SER A 23 5.76 6.41 3.72
N GLY A 24 5.68 6.99 4.92
CA GLY A 24 6.84 7.46 5.65
C GLY A 24 6.65 8.84 6.30
N SER A 25 7.67 9.28 7.03
CA SER A 25 7.63 10.53 7.81
C SER A 25 7.41 11.79 6.97
N HIS A 26 7.69 11.74 5.67
CA HIS A 26 7.46 12.86 4.74
C HIS A 26 5.98 13.14 4.50
N VAL A 27 5.10 12.11 4.63
CA VAL A 27 3.66 12.22 4.40
C VAL A 27 3.04 13.29 5.29
N GLN A 28 3.44 13.38 6.56
CA GLN A 28 2.95 14.40 7.49
C GLN A 28 3.14 15.83 6.96
N GLY A 29 4.29 16.10 6.32
CA GLY A 29 4.57 17.42 5.75
C GLY A 29 3.69 17.73 4.54
N ALA A 30 3.38 16.75 3.71
CA ALA A 30 2.47 16.90 2.58
C ALA A 30 1.02 17.10 3.04
N VAL A 31 0.54 16.30 3.99
CA VAL A 31 -0.79 16.41 4.58
C VAL A 31 -1.03 17.79 5.19
N THR A 32 -0.06 18.29 5.98
CA THR A 32 -0.14 19.62 6.57
C THR A 32 -0.29 20.71 5.51
N ALA A 33 0.49 20.63 4.42
CA ALA A 33 0.42 21.60 3.34
C ALA A 33 -0.89 21.49 2.53
N ALA A 34 -1.36 20.27 2.24
CA ALA A 34 -2.61 20.05 1.52
C ALA A 34 -3.81 20.66 2.27
N LYS A 35 -3.87 20.48 3.60
CA LYS A 35 -4.89 21.12 4.45
C LYS A 35 -4.81 22.64 4.46
N GLU A 36 -3.61 23.19 4.62
CA GLU A 36 -3.37 24.64 4.61
C GLU A 36 -3.82 25.28 3.30
N TYR A 37 -3.63 24.58 2.19
CA TYR A 37 -3.95 25.09 0.85
C TYR A 37 -5.32 24.63 0.32
N HIS A 38 -6.08 23.90 1.13
CA HIS A 38 -7.39 23.34 0.75
C HIS A 38 -7.35 22.49 -0.53
N ILE A 39 -6.27 21.72 -0.72
CA ILE A 39 -6.12 20.79 -1.83
C ILE A 39 -6.58 19.41 -1.37
N PRO A 40 -7.59 18.79 -2.00
CA PRO A 40 -8.01 17.43 -1.63
C PRO A 40 -6.86 16.45 -1.82
N MET A 41 -6.62 15.61 -0.81
CA MET A 41 -5.56 14.60 -0.82
C MET A 41 -6.11 13.23 -0.45
N ILE A 42 -5.67 12.21 -1.17
CA ILE A 42 -5.95 10.81 -0.85
C ILE A 42 -4.62 10.13 -0.52
N GLU A 43 -4.48 9.72 0.75
CA GLU A 43 -3.39 8.86 1.20
C GLU A 43 -3.73 7.40 0.83
N VAL A 44 -2.90 6.77 0.01
CA VAL A 44 -3.19 5.41 -0.47
C VAL A 44 -2.75 4.34 0.54
N TYR A 45 -1.59 4.53 1.18
CA TYR A 45 -0.97 3.53 2.06
C TYR A 45 -0.74 3.97 3.49
N ASP A 46 -0.90 5.25 3.78
CA ASP A 46 -0.80 5.80 5.13
C ASP A 46 -2.16 6.34 5.61
N ASN A 47 -2.23 6.64 6.90
CA ASN A 47 -3.39 7.23 7.55
C ASN A 47 -2.90 8.30 8.52
N VAL A 48 -2.28 9.33 7.98
CA VAL A 48 -1.64 10.40 8.74
C VAL A 48 -2.47 11.66 8.70
N GLY A 49 -3.27 11.89 9.74
CA GLY A 49 -4.01 13.14 9.86
C GLY A 49 -5.17 13.30 8.88
N THR A 50 -5.95 12.26 8.64
CA THR A 50 -7.19 12.31 7.86
C THR A 50 -8.19 13.35 8.40
N GLY A 51 -9.15 13.74 7.56
CA GLY A 51 -10.09 14.85 7.82
C GLY A 51 -9.61 16.16 7.17
N ASP A 52 -10.47 17.17 7.14
CA ASP A 52 -10.18 18.48 6.54
C ASP A 52 -9.66 18.40 5.08
N GLY A 53 -10.32 17.57 4.26
CA GLY A 53 -9.95 17.39 2.86
C GLY A 53 -8.86 16.35 2.60
N VAL A 54 -8.47 15.59 3.62
CA VAL A 54 -7.55 14.46 3.50
C VAL A 54 -8.27 13.16 3.85
N TRP A 55 -8.24 12.20 2.94
CA TRP A 55 -8.81 10.86 3.08
C TRP A 55 -7.74 9.79 3.02
N SER A 56 -8.03 8.62 3.59
CA SER A 56 -7.16 7.47 3.49
C SER A 56 -7.86 6.26 2.88
N PHE A 57 -7.13 5.49 2.09
CA PHE A 57 -7.49 4.16 1.61
C PHE A 57 -6.89 3.04 2.49
N ALA A 58 -5.97 3.38 3.36
CA ALA A 58 -5.46 2.43 4.34
C ALA A 58 -6.55 2.06 5.35
N PRO A 59 -6.57 0.82 5.86
CA PRO A 59 -7.50 0.43 6.91
C PRO A 59 -7.25 1.25 8.18
N ASN A 60 -8.30 1.51 8.94
CA ASN A 60 -8.11 2.15 10.25
C ASN A 60 -7.36 1.22 11.22
N ALA A 61 -6.71 1.80 12.24
CA ALA A 61 -5.83 1.07 13.14
C ALA A 61 -6.55 -0.06 13.89
N GLU A 62 -7.80 0.16 14.33
CA GLU A 62 -8.58 -0.82 15.09
C GLU A 62 -8.93 -2.04 14.22
N ALA A 63 -9.47 -1.82 13.02
CA ALA A 63 -9.82 -2.90 12.10
C ALA A 63 -8.56 -3.66 11.64
N SER A 64 -7.46 -2.95 11.41
CA SER A 64 -6.16 -3.54 11.07
C SER A 64 -5.64 -4.43 12.21
N LEU A 65 -5.72 -3.96 13.46
CA LEU A 65 -5.32 -4.73 14.64
C LEU A 65 -6.12 -6.05 14.74
N VAL A 66 -7.44 -5.99 14.60
CA VAL A 66 -8.29 -7.19 14.65
C VAL A 66 -7.88 -8.20 13.58
N ALA A 67 -7.63 -7.74 12.34
CA ALA A 67 -7.20 -8.61 11.26
C ALA A 67 -5.82 -9.24 11.54
N LEU A 68 -4.83 -8.43 11.98
CA LEU A 68 -3.49 -8.91 12.28
C LEU A 68 -3.44 -9.87 13.47
N GLN A 69 -4.26 -9.64 14.51
CA GLN A 69 -4.33 -10.52 15.68
C GLN A 69 -4.72 -11.95 15.30
N SER A 70 -5.51 -12.15 14.24
CA SER A 70 -5.88 -13.49 13.77
C SER A 70 -4.68 -14.31 13.23
N GLY A 71 -3.58 -13.64 12.88
CA GLY A 71 -2.33 -14.29 12.45
C GLY A 71 -1.32 -14.55 13.56
N VAL A 72 -1.61 -14.15 14.80
CA VAL A 72 -0.72 -14.38 15.95
C VAL A 72 -0.92 -15.79 16.48
N GLU A 73 0.15 -16.59 16.52
CA GLU A 73 0.07 -18.00 17.01
C GLU A 73 -0.07 -18.04 18.54
N ASP A 74 0.81 -17.34 19.26
CA ASP A 74 0.78 -17.24 20.72
C ASP A 74 0.88 -15.76 21.14
N PRO A 75 -0.18 -15.17 21.72
CA PRO A 75 -0.18 -13.76 22.12
C PRO A 75 0.91 -13.38 23.12
N ASN A 76 1.49 -14.34 23.85
CA ASN A 76 2.56 -14.09 24.80
C ASN A 76 3.96 -14.16 24.15
N LYS A 77 4.05 -14.56 22.87
CA LYS A 77 5.30 -14.76 22.15
C LYS A 77 5.38 -13.89 20.90
N VAL A 78 5.26 -12.59 21.10
CA VAL A 78 5.36 -11.61 20.01
C VAL A 78 6.64 -10.80 20.16
N VAL A 79 7.41 -10.69 19.08
CA VAL A 79 8.54 -9.77 18.95
C VAL A 79 8.13 -8.67 17.95
N ALA A 80 7.98 -7.45 18.44
CA ALA A 80 7.63 -6.30 17.62
C ALA A 80 8.87 -5.52 17.18
N VAL A 81 8.89 -5.07 15.91
CA VAL A 81 9.84 -4.11 15.38
C VAL A 81 9.06 -2.92 14.86
N GLU A 82 9.28 -1.74 15.43
CA GLU A 82 8.48 -0.56 15.14
C GLU A 82 9.35 0.63 14.75
N ALA A 83 9.03 1.26 13.62
CA ALA A 83 9.56 2.55 13.27
C ALA A 83 8.76 3.66 13.96
N HIS A 84 9.40 4.83 14.13
CA HIS A 84 8.72 5.98 14.76
C HIS A 84 7.42 6.36 14.02
N GLY A 85 6.33 6.39 14.76
CA GLY A 85 4.99 6.69 14.23
C GLY A 85 4.25 5.50 13.60
N TYR A 86 4.83 4.31 13.63
CA TYR A 86 4.22 3.07 13.13
C TYR A 86 4.09 2.05 14.24
N SER A 87 2.95 1.40 14.33
CA SER A 87 2.70 0.27 15.23
C SER A 87 1.64 -0.64 14.63
N THR A 88 1.74 -1.93 14.92
CA THR A 88 0.65 -2.88 14.62
C THR A 88 -0.44 -2.85 15.71
N GLY A 89 -0.16 -2.28 16.86
CA GLY A 89 -1.04 -2.31 18.03
C GLY A 89 -1.07 -3.66 18.78
N ILE A 90 -0.37 -4.69 18.26
CA ILE A 90 -0.28 -5.99 18.92
C ILE A 90 0.66 -5.88 20.12
N LEU A 91 0.21 -6.37 21.28
CA LEU A 91 1.06 -6.42 22.47
C LEU A 91 2.21 -7.40 22.24
N ALA A 92 3.43 -6.96 22.56
CA ALA A 92 4.64 -7.72 22.33
C ALA A 92 5.39 -8.01 23.63
N ALA A 93 5.99 -9.19 23.74
CA ALA A 93 6.93 -9.55 24.79
C ALA A 93 8.23 -8.74 24.69
N HIS A 94 8.67 -8.47 23.46
CA HIS A 94 9.82 -7.62 23.16
C HIS A 94 9.48 -6.64 22.05
N THR A 95 9.84 -5.37 22.25
CA THR A 95 9.72 -4.33 21.21
C THR A 95 11.09 -3.76 20.88
N LEU A 96 11.44 -3.77 19.61
CA LEU A 96 12.67 -3.21 19.06
C LEU A 96 12.33 -1.98 18.21
N THR A 97 13.13 -0.93 18.33
CA THR A 97 12.95 0.28 17.52
C THR A 97 13.72 0.16 16.22
N TYR A 98 13.11 0.56 15.12
CA TYR A 98 13.73 0.61 13.79
C TYR A 98 13.77 2.07 13.30
N LYS A 99 14.97 2.62 13.13
CA LYS A 99 15.17 4.00 12.69
C LYS A 99 15.68 4.05 11.25
N PRO A 100 15.38 5.12 10.50
CA PRO A 100 16.02 5.37 9.21
C PRO A 100 17.55 5.40 9.38
N GLY A 101 18.25 4.58 8.58
CA GLY A 101 19.71 4.45 8.63
C GLY A 101 20.24 3.35 9.57
N ASP A 102 19.38 2.70 10.35
CA ASP A 102 19.78 1.50 11.08
C ASP A 102 20.16 0.37 10.10
N ASP A 103 21.13 -0.47 10.53
CA ASP A 103 21.49 -1.68 9.79
C ASP A 103 20.41 -2.76 9.97
N PRO A 104 19.65 -3.12 8.91
CA PRO A 104 18.63 -4.15 9.01
C PRO A 104 19.18 -5.52 9.43
N ALA A 105 20.45 -5.83 9.08
CA ALA A 105 21.06 -7.11 9.44
C ALA A 105 21.37 -7.19 10.94
N ALA A 106 21.79 -6.09 11.56
CA ALA A 106 21.98 -6.03 13.01
C ALA A 106 20.64 -6.19 13.74
N LEU A 107 19.60 -5.51 13.26
CA LEU A 107 18.26 -5.61 13.83
C LEU A 107 17.68 -7.02 13.67
N ALA A 108 17.87 -7.66 12.52
CA ALA A 108 17.43 -9.03 12.28
C ALA A 108 18.11 -10.04 13.21
N ARG A 109 19.40 -9.86 13.54
CA ARG A 109 20.08 -10.69 14.55
C ARG A 109 19.43 -10.52 15.93
N SER A 110 19.12 -9.31 16.35
CA SER A 110 18.42 -9.06 17.61
C SER A 110 17.03 -9.69 17.64
N VAL A 111 16.29 -9.66 16.53
CA VAL A 111 14.99 -10.35 16.40
C VAL A 111 15.19 -11.86 16.52
N ALA A 112 16.19 -12.43 15.83
CA ALA A 112 16.49 -13.87 15.89
C ALA A 112 16.81 -14.35 17.33
N GLU A 113 17.58 -13.55 18.08
CA GLU A 113 17.85 -13.82 19.50
C GLU A 113 16.57 -13.84 20.33
N LYS A 114 15.69 -12.85 20.16
CA LYS A 114 14.42 -12.77 20.89
C LYS A 114 13.43 -13.87 20.50
N THR A 115 13.37 -14.23 19.22
CA THR A 115 12.54 -15.37 18.78
C THR A 115 13.03 -16.69 19.33
N ALA A 116 14.36 -16.88 19.42
CA ALA A 116 14.95 -18.07 20.04
C ALA A 116 14.68 -18.12 21.55
N GLU A 117 14.71 -16.99 22.25
CA GLU A 117 14.38 -16.87 23.68
C GLU A 117 12.92 -17.27 23.95
N LEU A 118 11.98 -16.83 23.13
CA LEU A 118 10.54 -17.14 23.29
C LEU A 118 10.16 -18.54 22.79
N GLY A 119 10.96 -19.11 21.88
CA GLY A 119 10.78 -20.48 21.38
C GLY A 119 9.68 -20.63 20.31
N PRO A 120 9.26 -21.87 20.02
CA PRO A 120 8.25 -22.16 18.99
C PRO A 120 6.93 -21.43 19.20
N GLY A 121 6.24 -21.09 18.11
CA GLY A 121 5.00 -20.33 18.12
C GLY A 121 5.21 -18.81 18.26
N THR A 122 6.45 -18.34 18.18
CA THR A 122 6.75 -16.90 18.18
C THR A 122 6.29 -16.27 16.86
N THR A 123 5.63 -15.12 16.96
CA THR A 123 5.26 -14.26 15.83
C THR A 123 6.12 -13.00 15.84
N VAL A 124 6.63 -12.59 14.69
CA VAL A 124 7.31 -11.30 14.52
C VAL A 124 6.34 -10.30 13.92
N THR A 125 6.24 -9.10 14.47
CA THR A 125 5.48 -8.01 13.86
C THR A 125 6.43 -6.91 13.41
N VAL A 126 6.20 -6.33 12.23
CA VAL A 126 6.99 -5.23 11.68
C VAL A 126 6.07 -4.09 11.27
N ALA A 127 6.27 -2.93 11.87
CA ALA A 127 5.53 -1.72 11.54
C ALA A 127 6.50 -0.61 11.14
N ALA A 128 6.50 -0.28 9.85
CA ALA A 128 7.40 0.70 9.25
C ALA A 128 6.90 1.13 7.86
N PRO A 129 7.46 2.17 7.24
CA PRO A 129 7.28 2.45 5.82
C PRO A 129 7.61 1.22 4.94
N ALA A 130 6.93 1.07 3.81
CA ALA A 130 7.01 -0.12 2.94
C ALA A 130 8.45 -0.56 2.59
N ALA A 131 9.31 0.38 2.18
CA ALA A 131 10.71 0.08 1.84
C ALA A 131 11.54 -0.40 3.04
N MET A 132 11.29 0.16 4.23
CA MET A 132 11.97 -0.28 5.46
C MET A 132 11.51 -1.68 5.87
N GLN A 133 10.20 -2.00 5.73
CA GLN A 133 9.70 -3.35 5.96
C GLN A 133 10.38 -4.34 5.01
N ALA A 134 10.50 -4.02 3.72
CA ALA A 134 11.15 -4.87 2.74
C ALA A 134 12.62 -5.18 3.12
N SER A 135 13.38 -4.16 3.50
CA SER A 135 14.78 -4.31 3.91
C SER A 135 14.93 -5.17 5.16
N LEU A 136 14.05 -4.99 6.14
CA LEU A 136 14.09 -5.82 7.36
C LEU A 136 13.65 -7.26 7.08
N VAL A 137 12.60 -7.47 6.29
CA VAL A 137 12.16 -8.84 5.91
C VAL A 137 13.28 -9.60 5.20
N LYS A 138 13.97 -8.95 4.26
CA LYS A 138 15.13 -9.55 3.59
C LYS A 138 16.21 -9.95 4.59
N ALA A 139 16.53 -9.09 5.54
CA ALA A 139 17.52 -9.38 6.58
C ALA A 139 17.06 -10.51 7.54
N LEU A 140 15.76 -10.58 7.87
CA LEU A 140 15.18 -11.67 8.67
C LEU A 140 15.28 -13.02 7.94
N GLN A 141 15.07 -13.02 6.63
CA GLN A 141 15.24 -14.22 5.81
C GLN A 141 16.71 -14.70 5.81
N GLU A 142 17.67 -13.78 5.68
CA GLU A 142 19.10 -14.08 5.77
C GLU A 142 19.51 -14.57 7.16
N ALA A 143 18.91 -14.05 8.20
CA ALA A 143 19.10 -14.51 9.58
C ALA A 143 18.37 -15.83 9.88
N ALA A 144 17.74 -16.46 8.86
CA ALA A 144 16.98 -17.70 8.97
C ALA A 144 15.87 -17.68 10.04
N VAL A 145 15.25 -16.53 10.26
CA VAL A 145 14.06 -16.40 11.12
C VAL A 145 12.89 -17.09 10.43
N LYS A 146 12.51 -18.26 10.94
CA LYS A 146 11.46 -19.15 10.36
C LYS A 146 10.18 -19.05 11.20
N THR A 147 9.51 -17.92 11.15
CA THR A 147 8.27 -17.68 11.89
C THR A 147 7.32 -16.84 11.03
N THR A 148 6.07 -16.79 11.41
CA THR A 148 5.10 -15.85 10.82
C THR A 148 5.56 -14.41 11.04
N ILE A 149 5.58 -13.61 9.99
CA ILE A 149 5.93 -12.21 10.02
C ILE A 149 4.68 -11.40 9.63
N LEU A 150 4.13 -10.68 10.59
CA LEU A 150 2.98 -9.80 10.38
C LEU A 150 3.47 -8.38 10.12
N LEU A 151 3.13 -7.87 8.97
CA LEU A 151 3.56 -6.56 8.47
C LEU A 151 2.43 -5.54 8.69
N SER A 152 2.79 -4.29 8.99
CA SER A 152 1.79 -3.22 8.99
C SER A 152 1.24 -2.97 7.59
N PRO A 153 0.04 -2.35 7.44
CA PRO A 153 -0.67 -2.21 6.15
C PRO A 153 0.13 -1.56 5.02
N GLN A 154 1.18 -0.82 5.32
CA GLN A 154 2.07 -0.21 4.33
C GLN A 154 2.72 -1.26 3.40
N ALA A 155 2.83 -2.52 3.84
CA ALA A 155 3.35 -3.63 3.04
C ALA A 155 2.47 -3.97 1.82
N ILE A 156 1.22 -3.50 1.77
CA ILE A 156 0.36 -3.65 0.58
C ILE A 156 0.90 -2.83 -0.60
N SER A 157 1.65 -1.76 -0.33
CA SER A 157 2.26 -0.96 -1.39
C SER A 157 3.16 -1.82 -2.29
N PRO A 158 3.09 -1.66 -3.63
CA PRO A 158 4.02 -2.31 -4.57
C PRO A 158 5.49 -2.05 -4.24
N VAL A 159 5.80 -0.95 -3.56
CA VAL A 159 7.15 -0.64 -3.09
C VAL A 159 7.70 -1.74 -2.18
N PHE A 160 6.87 -2.34 -1.32
CA PHE A 160 7.33 -3.44 -0.47
C PHE A 160 7.82 -4.64 -1.29
N SER A 161 6.98 -5.17 -2.17
CA SER A 161 7.31 -6.37 -2.95
C SER A 161 8.45 -6.13 -3.94
N THR A 162 8.45 -4.99 -4.62
CA THR A 162 9.50 -4.65 -5.59
C THR A 162 10.85 -4.43 -4.92
N GLU A 163 10.90 -3.72 -3.79
CA GLU A 163 12.15 -3.53 -3.04
C GLU A 163 12.65 -4.85 -2.41
N LEU A 164 11.73 -5.69 -1.90
CA LEU A 164 12.12 -7.00 -1.37
C LEU A 164 12.78 -7.87 -2.44
N VAL A 165 12.15 -8.00 -3.60
CA VAL A 165 12.69 -8.80 -4.73
C VAL A 165 14.00 -8.19 -5.26
N LYS A 166 14.05 -6.88 -5.43
CA LYS A 166 15.26 -6.16 -5.90
C LYS A 166 16.46 -6.37 -4.97
N GLN A 167 16.24 -6.51 -3.66
CA GLN A 167 17.28 -6.80 -2.68
C GLN A 167 17.60 -8.30 -2.58
N GLY A 168 16.98 -9.16 -3.39
CA GLY A 168 17.16 -10.61 -3.38
C GLY A 168 16.41 -11.32 -2.25
N GLY A 169 15.41 -10.68 -1.66
CA GLY A 169 14.48 -11.31 -0.75
C GLY A 169 13.41 -12.12 -1.47
N ALA A 170 12.79 -13.05 -0.76
CA ALA A 170 11.75 -13.93 -1.29
C ALA A 170 10.35 -13.52 -0.81
N ILE A 171 9.38 -13.58 -1.72
CA ILE A 171 7.97 -13.53 -1.37
C ILE A 171 7.58 -14.89 -0.79
N SER A 172 7.02 -14.92 0.40
CA SER A 172 6.77 -16.15 1.15
C SER A 172 5.41 -16.07 1.84
N SER A 173 4.69 -17.18 1.91
CA SER A 173 3.41 -17.29 2.63
C SER A 173 3.53 -17.06 4.15
N SER A 174 4.75 -17.01 4.70
CA SER A 174 4.98 -16.60 6.09
C SER A 174 4.80 -15.09 6.30
N LEU A 175 4.76 -14.29 5.23
CA LEU A 175 4.50 -12.86 5.27
C LEU A 175 2.99 -12.63 5.18
N ALA A 176 2.45 -11.87 6.12
CA ALA A 176 1.06 -11.47 6.08
C ALA A 176 0.90 -10.00 6.51
N THR A 177 -0.18 -9.37 6.09
CA THR A 177 -0.55 -8.00 6.47
C THR A 177 -2.06 -7.90 6.61
N SER A 178 -2.56 -6.74 7.00
CA SER A 178 -3.99 -6.44 7.00
C SER A 178 -4.37 -5.52 5.87
N GLY A 179 -5.47 -5.80 5.22
CA GLY A 179 -6.00 -4.97 4.15
C GLY A 179 -7.23 -5.56 3.48
N VAL A 180 -7.75 -4.85 2.50
CA VAL A 180 -8.80 -5.36 1.63
C VAL A 180 -8.15 -6.13 0.48
N ASP A 181 -8.66 -7.32 0.20
CA ASP A 181 -8.16 -8.13 -0.91
C ASP A 181 -8.42 -7.42 -2.26
N THR A 182 -7.37 -7.27 -3.03
CA THR A 182 -7.38 -6.72 -4.39
C THR A 182 -6.47 -7.55 -5.30
N SER A 183 -6.44 -8.85 -5.04
CA SER A 183 -5.60 -9.82 -5.73
C SER A 183 -6.24 -10.36 -7.02
N ASP A 184 -5.49 -11.21 -7.71
CA ASP A 184 -5.96 -11.98 -8.87
C ASP A 184 -7.16 -12.86 -8.50
N SER A 185 -7.26 -13.33 -7.25
CA SER A 185 -8.39 -14.14 -6.78
C SER A 185 -9.71 -13.37 -6.85
N VAL A 186 -9.70 -12.07 -6.59
CA VAL A 186 -10.88 -11.20 -6.77
C VAL A 186 -11.28 -11.15 -8.24
N ALA A 187 -10.32 -11.03 -9.16
CA ALA A 187 -10.59 -10.97 -10.59
C ALA A 187 -11.28 -12.23 -11.16
N LEU A 188 -11.19 -13.36 -10.47
CA LEU A 188 -11.86 -14.61 -10.84
C LEU A 188 -13.32 -14.70 -10.35
N GLN A 189 -13.76 -13.78 -9.49
CA GLN A 189 -15.12 -13.80 -8.95
C GLN A 189 -16.12 -13.23 -9.95
N SER A 190 -17.32 -13.80 -9.98
CA SER A 190 -18.44 -13.33 -10.82
C SER A 190 -19.22 -12.19 -10.17
N THR A 191 -18.51 -11.26 -9.53
CA THR A 191 -19.05 -10.06 -8.86
C THR A 191 -18.69 -8.80 -9.65
N ASP A 192 -19.23 -7.64 -9.27
CA ASP A 192 -18.86 -6.35 -9.86
C ASP A 192 -17.39 -6.03 -9.56
N GLU A 193 -16.94 -6.30 -8.33
CA GLU A 193 -15.54 -6.20 -7.94
C GLU A 193 -14.65 -7.08 -8.80
N GLY A 194 -15.02 -8.34 -9.00
CA GLY A 194 -14.26 -9.28 -9.82
C GLY A 194 -14.12 -8.80 -11.26
N ARG A 195 -15.21 -8.33 -11.87
CA ARG A 195 -15.20 -7.77 -13.23
C ARG A 195 -14.31 -6.53 -13.33
N SER A 196 -14.39 -5.64 -12.35
CA SER A 196 -13.60 -4.41 -12.29
C SER A 196 -12.10 -4.72 -12.14
N MET A 197 -11.74 -5.61 -11.21
CA MET A 197 -10.35 -6.04 -11.01
C MET A 197 -9.81 -6.74 -12.27
N SER A 198 -10.58 -7.61 -12.90
CA SER A 198 -10.20 -8.27 -14.16
C SER A 198 -9.95 -7.25 -15.27
N ALA A 199 -10.80 -6.22 -15.39
CA ALA A 199 -10.61 -5.16 -16.38
C ALA A 199 -9.32 -4.35 -16.10
N PHE A 200 -9.04 -4.02 -14.85
CA PHE A 200 -7.81 -3.34 -14.43
C PHE A 200 -6.56 -4.16 -14.81
N LEU A 201 -6.50 -5.42 -14.38
CA LEU A 201 -5.36 -6.30 -14.65
C LEU A 201 -5.16 -6.52 -16.16
N LYS A 202 -6.25 -6.66 -16.92
CA LYS A 202 -6.19 -6.76 -18.37
C LYS A 202 -5.65 -5.49 -19.01
N ALA A 203 -6.05 -4.31 -18.55
CA ALA A 203 -5.54 -3.03 -19.03
C ALA A 203 -4.04 -2.90 -18.76
N VAL A 204 -3.58 -3.23 -17.54
CA VAL A 204 -2.15 -3.26 -17.20
C VAL A 204 -1.38 -4.22 -18.13
N GLY A 205 -1.90 -5.43 -18.37
CA GLY A 205 -1.30 -6.41 -19.26
C GLY A 205 -1.20 -5.91 -20.72
N ILE A 206 -2.25 -5.29 -21.25
CA ILE A 206 -2.26 -4.72 -22.61
C ILE A 206 -1.25 -3.59 -22.73
N MET A 207 -1.25 -2.65 -21.78
CA MET A 207 -0.33 -1.50 -21.79
C MET A 207 1.13 -1.94 -21.66
N SER A 208 1.39 -2.95 -20.83
CA SER A 208 2.73 -3.51 -20.65
C SER A 208 3.25 -4.26 -21.90
N ALA A 209 2.36 -4.84 -22.71
CA ALA A 209 2.72 -5.55 -23.92
C ALA A 209 2.98 -4.61 -25.13
N ASP A 210 2.59 -3.35 -25.05
CA ASP A 210 2.77 -2.36 -26.13
C ASP A 210 3.95 -1.43 -25.81
N SER A 211 5.05 -1.60 -26.54
CA SER A 211 6.26 -0.79 -26.39
C SER A 211 6.08 0.70 -26.72
N ASN A 212 4.96 1.09 -27.37
CA ASN A 212 4.65 2.50 -27.61
C ASN A 212 4.01 3.19 -26.40
N VAL A 213 3.53 2.41 -25.42
CA VAL A 213 2.96 2.99 -24.20
C VAL A 213 4.09 3.43 -23.29
N GLN A 214 4.12 4.73 -23.01
CA GLN A 214 5.09 5.36 -22.12
C GLN A 214 4.47 5.67 -20.77
N THR A 215 5.32 5.93 -19.77
CA THR A 215 4.90 6.53 -18.49
C THR A 215 4.32 7.93 -18.72
N LEU A 216 3.62 8.48 -17.73
CA LEU A 216 3.06 9.85 -17.83
C LEU A 216 4.13 10.91 -18.10
N SER A 217 5.35 10.72 -17.60
CA SER A 217 6.50 11.58 -17.87
C SER A 217 7.08 11.40 -19.26
N GLY A 218 6.75 10.30 -19.95
CA GLY A 218 7.25 9.98 -21.28
C GLY A 218 8.74 9.63 -21.33
N ASP A 219 9.33 9.34 -20.20
CA ASP A 219 10.77 9.11 -20.01
C ASP A 219 11.16 7.61 -20.14
N GLN A 220 10.19 6.71 -20.05
CA GLN A 220 10.41 5.27 -20.15
C GLN A 220 9.17 4.52 -20.61
N GLU A 221 9.35 3.30 -21.10
CA GLU A 221 8.24 2.41 -21.44
C GLU A 221 7.45 2.00 -20.21
N PHE A 222 6.13 1.93 -20.32
CA PHE A 222 5.25 1.49 -19.23
C PHE A 222 5.61 0.08 -18.74
N SER A 223 6.05 -0.81 -19.61
CA SER A 223 6.48 -2.18 -19.28
C SER A 223 7.53 -2.22 -18.15
N THR A 224 8.40 -1.21 -18.08
CA THR A 224 9.47 -1.16 -17.07
C THR A 224 8.97 -0.84 -15.65
N VAL A 225 7.78 -0.26 -15.55
CA VAL A 225 7.15 0.14 -14.28
C VAL A 225 5.85 -0.59 -13.99
N ALA A 226 5.43 -1.51 -14.86
CA ALA A 226 4.17 -2.22 -14.74
C ALA A 226 4.03 -2.99 -13.41
N ALA A 227 5.13 -3.44 -12.82
CA ALA A 227 5.15 -4.09 -11.51
C ALA A 227 4.72 -3.17 -10.35
N TYR A 228 4.74 -1.86 -10.55
CA TYR A 228 4.23 -0.88 -9.60
C TYR A 228 2.75 -0.52 -9.83
N ALA A 229 2.09 -1.12 -10.83
CA ALA A 229 0.68 -0.87 -11.08
C ALA A 229 -0.15 -1.34 -9.87
N ASP A 230 -0.99 -0.45 -9.37
CA ASP A 230 -1.75 -0.63 -8.15
C ASP A 230 -3.18 -0.13 -8.31
N SER A 231 -4.13 -1.00 -7.99
CA SER A 231 -5.56 -0.70 -8.08
C SER A 231 -5.99 0.43 -7.14
N ARG A 232 -5.34 0.57 -5.98
CA ARG A 232 -5.68 1.62 -5.02
C ARG A 232 -5.29 3.00 -5.52
N SER A 233 -4.08 3.12 -6.06
CA SER A 233 -3.62 4.38 -6.70
C SER A 233 -4.48 4.72 -7.91
N HIS A 234 -4.86 3.72 -8.73
CA HIS A 234 -5.81 3.89 -9.82
C HIS A 234 -7.13 4.47 -9.33
N ASP A 235 -7.71 3.87 -8.29
CA ASP A 235 -9.01 4.29 -7.76
C ASP A 235 -8.97 5.68 -7.12
N ALA A 236 -7.84 6.06 -6.52
CA ALA A 236 -7.63 7.41 -6.01
C ALA A 236 -7.64 8.46 -7.14
N VAL A 237 -6.98 8.16 -8.26
CA VAL A 237 -7.01 9.03 -9.45
C VAL A 237 -8.41 9.11 -10.03
N VAL A 238 -9.11 7.97 -10.17
CA VAL A 238 -10.48 7.91 -10.69
C VAL A 238 -11.42 8.74 -9.82
N ALA A 239 -11.32 8.64 -8.49
CA ALA A 239 -12.17 9.40 -7.57
C ALA A 239 -11.94 10.92 -7.68
N LEU A 240 -10.69 11.36 -7.76
CA LEU A 240 -10.37 12.78 -7.97
C LEU A 240 -10.85 13.28 -9.33
N ALA A 241 -10.62 12.51 -10.40
CA ALA A 241 -11.09 12.85 -11.74
C ALA A 241 -12.63 12.91 -11.80
N TYR A 242 -13.33 11.99 -11.14
CA TYR A 242 -14.78 12.01 -11.04
C TYR A 242 -15.29 13.26 -10.30
N ALA A 243 -14.67 13.60 -9.16
CA ALA A 243 -15.04 14.80 -8.41
C ALA A 243 -14.75 16.09 -9.22
N SER A 244 -13.63 16.15 -9.94
CA SER A 244 -13.30 17.25 -10.83
C SER A 244 -14.32 17.38 -11.97
N ALA A 245 -14.69 16.29 -12.63
CA ALA A 245 -15.66 16.28 -13.74
C ALA A 245 -17.07 16.74 -13.34
N LEU A 246 -17.42 16.62 -12.06
CA LEU A 246 -18.70 17.11 -11.53
C LEU A 246 -18.70 18.64 -11.26
N ASN A 247 -17.55 19.29 -11.35
CA ASN A 247 -17.39 20.70 -11.05
C ASN A 247 -17.23 21.53 -12.33
N LEU A 248 -17.95 22.63 -12.41
CA LEU A 248 -17.81 23.62 -13.50
C LEU A 248 -16.63 24.56 -13.29
N ASP A 249 -16.26 24.80 -12.03
CA ASP A 249 -15.27 25.83 -11.65
C ASP A 249 -13.83 25.33 -11.68
N MET A 250 -13.60 24.02 -11.83
CA MET A 250 -12.29 23.38 -11.97
C MET A 250 -11.21 23.98 -11.06
N ASN A 251 -11.50 24.06 -9.76
CA ASN A 251 -10.54 24.50 -8.76
C ASN A 251 -10.52 23.54 -7.56
N ASN A 252 -9.39 23.50 -6.86
CA ASN A 252 -9.15 22.59 -5.76
C ASN A 252 -10.20 22.66 -4.64
N GLU A 253 -10.70 23.84 -4.29
CA GLU A 253 -11.69 23.99 -3.22
C GLU A 253 -13.06 23.42 -3.61
N SER A 254 -13.48 23.61 -4.86
CA SER A 254 -14.72 23.02 -5.39
C SER A 254 -14.60 21.50 -5.51
N VAL A 255 -13.46 20.98 -5.98
CA VAL A 255 -13.19 19.55 -6.04
C VAL A 255 -13.19 18.93 -4.63
N LEU A 256 -12.58 19.60 -3.65
CA LEU A 256 -12.58 19.17 -2.25
C LEU A 256 -14.01 19.04 -1.69
N LYS A 257 -14.84 20.07 -1.89
CA LYS A 257 -16.24 20.06 -1.43
C LYS A 257 -17.06 18.97 -2.11
N THR A 258 -16.86 18.76 -3.39
CA THR A 258 -17.55 17.71 -4.14
C THR A 258 -17.09 16.32 -3.68
N LEU A 259 -15.78 16.08 -3.61
CA LEU A 259 -15.23 14.80 -3.18
C LEU A 259 -15.76 14.39 -1.80
N ALA A 260 -15.90 15.34 -0.86
CA ALA A 260 -16.45 15.07 0.47
C ALA A 260 -17.89 14.52 0.49
N THR A 261 -18.59 14.55 -0.64
CA THR A 261 -19.95 13.98 -0.80
C THR A 261 -20.01 12.74 -1.67
N VAL A 262 -18.88 12.39 -2.32
CA VAL A 262 -18.82 11.31 -3.30
C VAL A 262 -18.92 9.94 -2.63
N LYS A 263 -19.75 9.10 -3.22
CA LYS A 263 -19.80 7.65 -2.98
C LYS A 263 -19.71 6.97 -4.34
N MET A 264 -18.81 6.00 -4.46
CA MET A 264 -18.61 5.24 -5.69
C MET A 264 -18.77 3.75 -5.41
N ARG A 265 -19.44 3.05 -6.31
CA ARG A 265 -19.61 1.60 -6.24
C ARG A 265 -18.55 0.92 -7.09
N SER A 266 -18.24 -0.32 -6.75
CA SER A 266 -17.50 -1.19 -7.65
C SER A 266 -18.21 -1.26 -9.00
N GLY A 267 -17.46 -1.20 -10.10
CA GLY A 267 -18.04 -1.14 -11.45
C GLY A 267 -18.30 0.28 -11.99
N GLU A 268 -18.18 1.31 -11.15
CA GLU A 268 -18.30 2.73 -11.57
C GLU A 268 -16.93 3.34 -11.93
N GLY A 269 -16.08 2.58 -12.58
CA GLY A 269 -14.72 2.98 -12.95
C GLY A 269 -13.64 2.57 -11.94
N LEU A 270 -14.03 2.12 -10.74
CA LEU A 270 -13.09 1.60 -9.75
C LEU A 270 -12.56 0.21 -10.17
N ALA A 271 -11.31 -0.07 -9.82
CA ALA A 271 -10.73 -1.41 -9.93
C ALA A 271 -10.99 -2.25 -8.68
N GLY A 272 -11.05 -1.63 -7.52
CA GLY A 272 -11.21 -2.23 -6.20
C GLY A 272 -12.60 -2.01 -5.58
N PRO A 273 -12.68 -2.01 -4.23
CA PRO A 273 -13.93 -1.93 -3.49
C PRO A 273 -14.60 -0.55 -3.60
N ALA A 274 -15.86 -0.49 -3.17
CA ALA A 274 -16.62 0.75 -3.09
C ALA A 274 -15.97 1.77 -2.15
N LEU A 275 -16.10 3.05 -2.49
CA LEU A 275 -15.55 4.19 -1.77
C LEU A 275 -16.67 5.09 -1.23
N ASP A 276 -16.47 5.63 -0.03
CA ASP A 276 -17.36 6.59 0.62
C ASP A 276 -16.53 7.73 1.25
N PHE A 277 -16.41 8.84 0.53
CA PHE A 277 -15.65 10.01 0.96
C PHE A 277 -16.39 10.89 1.99
N THR A 278 -17.58 10.50 2.43
CA THR A 278 -18.23 11.13 3.59
C THR A 278 -17.55 10.71 4.91
N ARG A 279 -16.60 9.77 4.85
CA ARG A 279 -15.81 9.25 5.99
C ARG A 279 -14.32 9.45 5.74
N PRO A 280 -13.51 9.69 6.79
CA PRO A 280 -12.07 9.88 6.64
C PRO A 280 -11.34 8.68 5.99
N ASN A 281 -11.72 7.44 6.37
CA ASN A 281 -11.32 6.22 5.67
C ASN A 281 -12.37 5.91 4.60
N ALA A 282 -12.03 6.17 3.35
CA ALA A 282 -12.99 6.11 2.25
C ALA A 282 -13.30 4.68 1.79
N VAL A 283 -12.42 3.70 2.01
CA VAL A 283 -12.67 2.30 1.66
C VAL A 283 -13.73 1.72 2.60
N THR A 284 -14.81 1.17 2.02
CA THR A 284 -15.95 0.66 2.80
C THR A 284 -15.78 -0.78 3.25
N ALA A 285 -14.99 -1.56 2.53
CA ALA A 285 -14.73 -2.96 2.84
C ALA A 285 -13.91 -3.10 4.12
N GLN A 286 -14.19 -4.17 4.88
CA GLN A 286 -13.43 -4.48 6.07
C GLN A 286 -12.09 -5.15 5.72
N PRO A 287 -10.99 -4.80 6.39
CA PRO A 287 -9.73 -5.49 6.18
C PRO A 287 -9.78 -6.92 6.73
N ALA A 288 -9.05 -7.80 6.08
CA ALA A 288 -8.78 -9.15 6.52
C ALA A 288 -7.28 -9.39 6.65
N LEU A 289 -6.88 -10.53 7.19
CA LEU A 289 -5.49 -10.98 7.14
C LEU A 289 -5.20 -11.45 5.72
N LEU A 290 -4.21 -10.83 5.08
CA LEU A 290 -3.77 -11.14 3.73
C LEU A 290 -2.37 -11.76 3.79
N HIS A 291 -2.15 -12.86 3.06
CA HIS A 291 -0.86 -13.51 2.93
C HIS A 291 -0.15 -13.09 1.65
N ALA A 292 1.16 -13.02 1.68
CA ALA A 292 1.94 -12.75 0.48
C ALA A 292 1.75 -13.88 -0.53
N SER A 293 1.48 -13.51 -1.77
CA SER A 293 1.23 -14.44 -2.87
C SER A 293 1.86 -13.91 -4.15
N GLU A 294 2.45 -14.81 -4.91
CA GLU A 294 2.88 -14.58 -6.27
C GLU A 294 2.05 -15.50 -7.17
N GLN A 295 1.20 -14.92 -8.00
CA GLN A 295 0.27 -15.66 -8.85
C GLN A 295 0.48 -15.30 -10.32
N SER A 296 0.35 -16.29 -11.20
CA SER A 296 0.39 -16.11 -12.65
C SER A 296 -0.88 -16.67 -13.27
N LEU A 297 -1.87 -15.81 -13.49
CA LEU A 297 -3.17 -16.19 -14.08
C LEU A 297 -3.32 -15.75 -15.55
N GLY A 298 -2.23 -15.41 -16.22
CA GLY A 298 -2.26 -14.88 -17.57
C GLY A 298 -2.79 -13.44 -17.69
N LEU A 299 -3.15 -12.81 -16.59
CA LEU A 299 -3.64 -11.43 -16.52
C LEU A 299 -2.53 -10.43 -16.18
N ARG A 300 -1.33 -10.91 -15.92
CA ARG A 300 -0.19 -10.10 -15.52
C ARG A 300 0.54 -9.54 -16.72
N PRO A 301 1.17 -8.36 -16.58
CA PRO A 301 2.01 -7.83 -17.63
C PRO A 301 3.18 -8.78 -17.91
N GLN A 302 3.47 -8.98 -19.20
CA GLN A 302 4.65 -9.69 -19.66
C GLN A 302 5.53 -8.68 -20.41
N THR A 303 6.80 -8.62 -20.08
CA THR A 303 7.77 -7.81 -20.80
C THR A 303 8.23 -8.56 -22.03
N ALA A 304 7.90 -8.06 -23.21
CA ALA A 304 8.35 -8.66 -24.46
C ALA A 304 9.90 -8.68 -24.52
N GLY A 305 10.48 -9.89 -24.59
CA GLY A 305 11.90 -10.10 -24.80
C GLY A 305 12.80 -10.04 -23.55
N SER A 306 12.29 -9.89 -22.35
CA SER A 306 13.07 -10.08 -21.13
C SER A 306 13.00 -11.54 -20.65
N ALA A 307 14.13 -12.06 -20.14
CA ALA A 307 14.18 -13.40 -19.57
C ALA A 307 13.46 -13.52 -18.21
N ALA A 308 12.95 -12.42 -17.69
CA ALA A 308 12.17 -12.36 -16.47
C ALA A 308 10.78 -11.81 -16.77
N ASP A 309 9.76 -12.61 -16.60
CA ASP A 309 8.38 -12.12 -16.59
C ASP A 309 8.22 -11.07 -15.46
N ALA A 310 7.72 -9.90 -15.83
CA ALA A 310 7.35 -8.92 -14.82
C ALA A 310 6.13 -9.47 -14.09
N SER A 311 6.34 -9.98 -12.86
CA SER A 311 5.26 -10.46 -12.01
C SER A 311 4.83 -9.36 -11.06
N ILE A 312 3.53 -9.17 -10.94
CA ILE A 312 2.92 -8.33 -9.91
C ILE A 312 2.69 -9.23 -8.69
N THR A 313 3.22 -8.81 -7.55
CA THR A 313 3.03 -9.52 -6.28
C THR A 313 1.87 -8.89 -5.52
N TRP A 314 0.98 -9.74 -5.03
CA TRP A 314 -0.20 -9.35 -4.29
C TRP A 314 -0.22 -9.98 -2.90
N PHE A 315 -0.77 -9.26 -1.94
CA PHE A 315 -1.24 -9.85 -0.70
C PHE A 315 -2.69 -10.30 -0.91
N ALA A 316 -2.95 -11.62 -0.89
CA ALA A 316 -4.26 -12.23 -1.13
C ALA A 316 -4.88 -12.73 0.17
N GLY A 317 -6.21 -12.71 0.23
CA GLY A 317 -7.00 -13.26 1.33
C GLY A 317 -7.11 -14.79 1.29
#